data_b059af3bec2721ecb7295de9b279e752
#
_entry.id   b059af3bec2721ecb7295de9b279e752
#
_cell.length_a   1.000
_cell.length_b   1.000
_cell.length_c   1.000
_cell.angle_alpha   90.00
_cell.angle_beta   90.00
_cell.angle_gamma   90.00
#
_symmetry.space_group_name_H-M   'P 1'
#
loop_
_entity.id
_entity.type
_entity.pdbx_description
1 polymer ?
#
loop_
_entity_poly.entity_id
_entity_poly.type
_entity_poly.pdbx_seq_one_letter_code
_entity_poly.pdbx_strand_id
1 'polypeptide(L)'
;MPHDHSALIAQLRESLTQQRYNAAVVQNYCRNADYFLQYLVQQKIAVETATQAEVSDYLRGAVRRFRQRHGYAPAAQWKSIPRSGIHALLRLVQKRWPPEPPASGRGEVLCRTVCNEYQEWLRVRRGLAKASIDALMWEGRHFLSWYTERTHATSFMGLSIRDIDAYFEIRAPGLRRRSLKDVAERLRSLMRFLHRTGRTAVDLAPQIIGPMLYAYEAIPSALSSDQISAVLKATREDRSPMGLRDHAILLLLSTYGMRAGEITRLRIEDIDWRAETLRIRHSKTGTLSLLPLMTPVGKALLNYLRGGRPKTDAREVFIRMRAPYRPLSVIYNEIRRRLEAAGVKPCGKCGPHAFRHARAVTLLRASVPRKVIGDLLGHRSAEATIPYLKLATEDLRAIALEIPGQEARS
;
A
#
# COMPACT_ATOMS: atom_id res chain seq x y z
N MET A 1 -8.07 -40.53 23.40
CA MET A 1 -6.63 -40.19 23.45
C MET A 1 -6.56 -38.69 23.31
N PRO A 2 -5.97 -37.92 24.23
CA PRO A 2 -5.68 -36.53 23.97
C PRO A 2 -4.69 -36.49 22.79
N HIS A 3 -5.10 -35.92 21.68
CA HIS A 3 -4.17 -35.68 20.56
C HIS A 3 -3.05 -34.80 21.10
N ASP A 4 -1.84 -35.35 21.10
CA ASP A 4 -0.66 -34.63 21.56
C ASP A 4 -0.30 -33.55 20.52
N HIS A 5 -0.73 -32.32 20.78
CA HIS A 5 -0.40 -31.16 19.96
C HIS A 5 0.94 -30.55 20.37
N SER A 6 1.67 -31.16 21.29
CA SER A 6 2.92 -30.62 21.84
C SER A 6 3.97 -30.41 20.76
N ALA A 7 4.10 -31.34 19.81
CA ALA A 7 5.03 -31.25 18.71
C ALA A 7 4.72 -30.04 17.79
N LEU A 8 3.44 -29.81 17.48
CA LEU A 8 3.02 -28.69 16.63
C LEU A 8 3.20 -27.32 17.33
N ILE A 9 2.91 -27.25 18.63
CA ILE A 9 3.17 -26.05 19.43
C ILE A 9 4.67 -25.79 19.59
N ALA A 10 5.49 -26.84 19.69
CA ALA A 10 6.96 -26.71 19.71
C ALA A 10 7.48 -26.15 18.38
N GLN A 11 7.01 -26.65 17.25
CA GLN A 11 7.35 -26.11 15.92
C GLN A 11 6.91 -24.65 15.78
N LEU A 12 5.72 -24.28 16.24
CA LEU A 12 5.24 -22.90 16.23
C LEU A 12 6.15 -22.01 17.09
N ARG A 13 6.52 -22.44 18.28
CA ARG A 13 7.43 -21.73 19.18
C ARG A 13 8.78 -21.50 18.51
N GLU A 14 9.37 -22.53 17.92
CA GLU A 14 10.64 -22.44 17.20
C GLU A 14 10.56 -21.44 16.05
N SER A 15 9.54 -21.56 15.19
CA SER A 15 9.31 -20.65 14.07
C SER A 15 9.17 -19.19 14.49
N LEU A 16 8.43 -18.91 15.57
CA LEU A 16 8.27 -17.55 16.10
C LEU A 16 9.57 -17.02 16.71
N THR A 17 10.35 -17.88 17.37
CA THR A 17 11.65 -17.51 17.94
C THR A 17 12.66 -17.19 16.84
N GLN A 18 12.72 -18.01 15.78
CA GLN A 18 13.56 -17.74 14.60
C GLN A 18 13.16 -16.41 13.93
N GLN A 19 11.86 -16.08 13.90
CA GLN A 19 11.36 -14.81 13.43
C GLN A 19 11.57 -13.64 14.40
N ARG A 20 12.27 -13.87 15.53
CA ARG A 20 12.65 -12.91 16.56
C ARG A 20 11.45 -12.21 17.24
N TYR A 21 10.36 -12.94 17.43
CA TYR A 21 9.28 -12.45 18.28
C TYR A 21 9.73 -12.39 19.75
N ASN A 22 9.23 -11.38 20.48
CA ASN A 22 9.45 -11.28 21.92
C ASN A 22 8.92 -12.52 22.65
N ALA A 23 9.63 -12.99 23.69
CA ALA A 23 9.29 -14.18 24.44
C ALA A 23 7.83 -14.18 24.97
N ALA A 24 7.34 -13.05 25.48
CA ALA A 24 5.96 -12.92 25.94
C ALA A 24 4.94 -13.07 24.79
N VAL A 25 5.27 -12.58 23.59
CA VAL A 25 4.44 -12.75 22.40
C VAL A 25 4.45 -14.21 21.95
N VAL A 26 5.61 -14.87 21.93
CA VAL A 26 5.76 -16.29 21.60
C VAL A 26 4.89 -17.14 22.55
N GLN A 27 5.00 -16.90 23.84
CA GLN A 27 4.21 -17.60 24.86
C GLN A 27 2.69 -17.38 24.65
N ASN A 28 2.27 -16.14 24.42
CA ASN A 28 0.87 -15.81 24.17
C ASN A 28 0.33 -16.46 22.90
N TYR A 29 1.10 -16.45 21.82
CA TYR A 29 0.71 -17.05 20.54
C TYR A 29 0.59 -18.57 20.66
N CYS A 30 1.57 -19.23 21.27
CA CYS A 30 1.54 -20.67 21.51
C CYS A 30 0.34 -21.07 22.40
N ARG A 31 0.08 -20.35 23.48
CA ARG A 31 -1.06 -20.61 24.36
C ARG A 31 -2.40 -20.48 23.62
N ASN A 32 -2.59 -19.42 22.84
CA ASN A 32 -3.83 -19.24 22.09
C ASN A 32 -3.97 -20.24 20.94
N ALA A 33 -2.86 -20.66 20.33
CA ALA A 33 -2.84 -21.72 19.33
C ALA A 33 -3.27 -23.06 19.95
N ASP A 34 -2.74 -23.40 21.14
CA ASP A 34 -3.08 -24.61 21.87
C ASP A 34 -4.58 -24.66 22.23
N TYR A 35 -5.13 -23.58 22.78
CA TYR A 35 -6.57 -23.49 23.06
C TYR A 35 -7.43 -23.65 21.80
N PHE A 36 -6.95 -23.16 20.67
CA PHE A 36 -7.67 -23.34 19.41
C PHE A 36 -7.58 -24.78 18.90
N LEU A 37 -6.44 -25.46 19.04
CA LEU A 37 -6.29 -26.86 18.71
C LEU A 37 -7.22 -27.74 19.55
N GLN A 38 -7.31 -27.49 20.85
CA GLN A 38 -8.26 -28.18 21.75
C GLN A 38 -9.71 -27.98 21.29
N TYR A 39 -10.07 -26.77 20.86
CA TYR A 39 -11.38 -26.49 20.28
C TYR A 39 -11.62 -27.30 18.99
N LEU A 40 -10.66 -27.35 18.07
CA LEU A 40 -10.78 -28.12 16.84
C LEU A 40 -11.00 -29.62 17.11
N VAL A 41 -10.28 -30.18 18.08
CA VAL A 41 -10.47 -31.58 18.52
C VAL A 41 -11.90 -31.81 19.03
N GLN A 42 -12.43 -30.90 19.86
CA GLN A 42 -13.80 -30.99 20.34
C GLN A 42 -14.83 -30.95 19.21
N GLN A 43 -14.53 -30.19 18.14
CA GLN A 43 -15.39 -30.11 16.96
C GLN A 43 -15.11 -31.23 15.93
N LYS A 44 -14.12 -32.11 16.17
CA LYS A 44 -13.67 -33.19 15.27
C LYS A 44 -13.19 -32.65 13.92
N ILE A 45 -12.54 -31.49 13.92
CA ILE A 45 -12.01 -30.82 12.72
C ILE A 45 -10.49 -30.94 12.74
N ALA A 46 -9.90 -31.38 11.62
CA ALA A 46 -8.44 -31.41 11.44
C ALA A 46 -7.91 -29.99 11.24
N VAL A 47 -6.74 -29.68 11.81
CA VAL A 47 -6.12 -28.34 11.71
C VAL A 47 -5.76 -27.96 10.26
N GLU A 48 -5.47 -28.95 9.43
CA GLU A 48 -5.16 -28.80 8.01
C GLU A 48 -6.35 -28.31 7.18
N THR A 49 -7.57 -28.62 7.63
CA THR A 49 -8.82 -28.29 6.93
C THR A 49 -9.58 -27.13 7.60
N ALA A 50 -9.09 -26.62 8.73
CA ALA A 50 -9.71 -25.50 9.42
C ALA A 50 -9.82 -24.26 8.51
N THR A 51 -10.96 -23.59 8.54
CA THR A 51 -11.28 -22.41 7.73
C THR A 51 -11.42 -21.14 8.57
N GLN A 52 -11.70 -20.02 7.93
CA GLN A 52 -11.97 -18.76 8.62
C GLN A 52 -13.26 -18.81 9.46
N ALA A 53 -14.19 -19.72 9.14
CA ALA A 53 -15.42 -19.91 9.90
C ALA A 53 -15.11 -20.43 11.30
N GLU A 54 -14.32 -21.50 11.44
CA GLU A 54 -13.94 -22.09 12.72
C GLU A 54 -13.16 -21.09 13.60
N VAL A 55 -12.27 -20.29 13.00
CA VAL A 55 -11.57 -19.21 13.73
C VAL A 55 -12.57 -18.19 14.28
N SER A 56 -13.56 -17.81 13.46
CA SER A 56 -14.58 -16.84 13.86
C SER A 56 -15.49 -17.39 14.97
N ASP A 57 -15.85 -18.65 14.87
CA ASP A 57 -16.70 -19.34 15.86
C ASP A 57 -15.97 -19.49 17.19
N TYR A 58 -14.72 -19.94 17.15
CA TYR A 58 -13.87 -19.99 18.33
C TYR A 58 -13.75 -18.63 19.02
N LEU A 59 -13.49 -17.57 18.25
CA LEU A 59 -13.37 -16.22 18.81
C LEU A 59 -14.69 -15.69 19.38
N ARG A 60 -15.85 -16.05 18.79
CA ARG A 60 -17.17 -15.74 19.36
C ARG A 60 -17.36 -16.44 20.70
N GLY A 61 -17.04 -17.73 20.76
CA GLY A 61 -17.07 -18.52 21.99
C GLY A 61 -16.14 -17.98 23.08
N ALA A 62 -14.91 -17.58 22.69
CA ALA A 62 -13.94 -17.00 23.62
C ALA A 62 -14.43 -15.66 24.23
N VAL A 63 -15.09 -14.81 23.44
CA VAL A 63 -15.72 -13.57 23.94
C VAL A 63 -16.87 -13.88 24.91
N ARG A 64 -17.69 -14.93 24.62
CA ARG A 64 -18.78 -15.37 25.52
C ARG A 64 -18.20 -15.81 26.85
N ARG A 65 -17.19 -16.68 26.85
CA ARG A 65 -16.51 -17.14 28.08
C ARG A 65 -15.89 -15.98 28.87
N PHE A 66 -15.30 -14.99 28.16
CA PHE A 66 -14.76 -13.79 28.81
C PHE A 66 -15.85 -13.01 29.54
N ARG A 67 -17.01 -12.78 28.89
CA ARG A 67 -18.16 -12.09 29.49
C ARG A 67 -18.68 -12.81 30.72
N GLN A 68 -18.80 -14.13 30.62
CA GLN A 68 -19.27 -14.98 31.77
C GLN A 68 -18.32 -14.89 32.97
N ARG A 69 -17.00 -14.83 32.71
CA ARG A 69 -16.00 -14.78 33.80
C ARG A 69 -15.86 -13.39 34.43
N HIS A 70 -15.99 -12.32 33.64
CA HIS A 70 -15.67 -10.98 34.09
C HIS A 70 -16.89 -10.05 34.21
N GLY A 71 -18.07 -10.45 33.78
CA GLY A 71 -19.28 -9.63 33.82
C GLY A 71 -19.39 -8.52 32.77
N TYR A 72 -18.35 -8.30 31.97
CA TYR A 72 -18.33 -7.27 30.92
C TYR A 72 -17.72 -7.77 29.61
N ALA A 73 -17.96 -7.03 28.51
CA ALA A 73 -17.40 -7.38 27.20
C ALA A 73 -15.92 -6.98 27.10
N PRO A 74 -15.05 -7.82 26.50
CA PRO A 74 -13.67 -7.43 26.25
C PRO A 74 -13.58 -6.24 25.28
N ALA A 75 -12.51 -5.43 25.40
CA ALA A 75 -12.22 -4.35 24.45
C ALA A 75 -12.17 -4.88 23.01
N ALA A 76 -12.53 -4.04 22.03
CA ALA A 76 -12.60 -4.43 20.61
C ALA A 76 -11.31 -5.07 20.10
N GLN A 77 -10.17 -4.57 20.56
CA GLN A 77 -8.83 -5.06 20.19
C GLN A 77 -8.44 -6.37 20.90
N TRP A 78 -9.16 -6.81 21.93
CA TRP A 78 -8.84 -8.03 22.69
C TRP A 78 -8.76 -9.26 21.77
N LYS A 79 -9.65 -9.37 20.79
CA LYS A 79 -9.66 -10.46 19.80
C LYS A 79 -8.41 -10.52 18.93
N SER A 80 -7.64 -9.44 18.84
CA SER A 80 -6.46 -9.39 17.97
C SER A 80 -5.34 -10.31 18.45
N ILE A 81 -5.18 -10.48 19.76
CA ILE A 81 -4.13 -11.32 20.35
C ILE A 81 -4.38 -12.80 20.06
N PRO A 82 -5.52 -13.41 20.45
CA PRO A 82 -5.79 -14.82 20.14
C PRO A 82 -5.82 -15.07 18.62
N ARG A 83 -6.43 -14.19 17.85
CA ARG A 83 -6.43 -14.29 16.38
C ARG A 83 -5.02 -14.37 15.79
N SER A 84 -4.08 -13.58 16.29
CA SER A 84 -2.71 -13.56 15.78
C SER A 84 -1.98 -14.88 16.02
N GLY A 85 -2.12 -15.47 17.20
CA GLY A 85 -1.54 -16.78 17.53
C GLY A 85 -2.14 -17.90 16.69
N ILE A 86 -3.48 -17.94 16.56
CA ILE A 86 -4.19 -18.90 15.71
C ILE A 86 -3.76 -18.78 14.25
N HIS A 87 -3.71 -17.56 13.71
CA HIS A 87 -3.26 -17.34 12.33
C HIS A 87 -1.79 -17.70 12.11
N ALA A 88 -0.93 -17.56 13.13
CA ALA A 88 0.46 -18.00 13.05
C ALA A 88 0.54 -19.53 12.94
N LEU A 89 -0.23 -20.25 13.75
CA LEU A 89 -0.35 -21.72 13.68
C LEU A 89 -0.87 -22.16 12.31
N LEU A 90 -1.99 -21.60 11.85
CA LEU A 90 -2.62 -22.02 10.60
C LEU A 90 -1.74 -21.73 9.38
N ARG A 91 -0.94 -20.64 9.39
CA ARG A 91 0.09 -20.41 8.34
C ARG A 91 1.21 -21.43 8.38
N LEU A 92 1.59 -21.89 9.56
CA LEU A 92 2.63 -22.93 9.70
C LEU A 92 2.15 -24.25 9.09
N VAL A 93 0.91 -24.65 9.41
CA VAL A 93 0.34 -25.95 8.97
C VAL A 93 -0.11 -25.92 7.52
N GLN A 94 -0.93 -24.94 7.16
CA GLN A 94 -1.58 -24.88 5.84
C GLN A 94 -0.73 -24.18 4.78
N LYS A 95 0.44 -23.58 5.14
CA LYS A 95 1.32 -22.79 4.28
C LYS A 95 0.63 -21.58 3.63
N ARG A 96 -0.62 -21.72 3.22
CA ARG A 96 -1.47 -20.67 2.64
C ARG A 96 -2.68 -20.43 3.56
N TRP A 97 -2.67 -19.32 4.28
CA TRP A 97 -3.75 -18.93 5.19
C TRP A 97 -4.15 -17.46 4.94
N PRO A 98 -5.46 -17.09 4.91
CA PRO A 98 -6.60 -18.01 4.96
C PRO A 98 -6.72 -18.83 3.67
N PRO A 99 -7.28 -20.05 3.74
CA PRO A 99 -7.62 -20.81 2.55
C PRO A 99 -8.69 -20.07 1.76
N GLU A 100 -8.69 -20.26 0.47
CA GLU A 100 -9.75 -19.71 -0.38
C GLU A 100 -11.07 -20.44 -0.05
N PRO A 101 -12.15 -19.70 0.30
CA PRO A 101 -13.40 -20.37 0.63
C PRO A 101 -13.89 -21.18 -0.58
N PRO A 102 -14.59 -22.31 -0.38
CA PRO A 102 -15.20 -23.04 -1.49
C PRO A 102 -16.12 -22.11 -2.28
N ALA A 103 -16.20 -22.31 -3.58
CA ALA A 103 -17.09 -21.50 -4.42
C ALA A 103 -18.54 -21.79 -4.06
N SER A 104 -19.33 -20.76 -3.82
CA SER A 104 -20.73 -20.86 -3.38
C SER A 104 -21.70 -21.22 -4.51
N GLY A 105 -21.24 -21.22 -5.78
CA GLY A 105 -22.07 -21.53 -6.93
C GLY A 105 -21.32 -21.45 -8.26
N ARG A 106 -22.03 -21.81 -9.35
CA ARG A 106 -21.45 -21.84 -10.71
C ARG A 106 -20.91 -20.46 -11.15
N GLY A 107 -21.59 -19.37 -10.80
CA GLY A 107 -21.16 -18.02 -11.12
C GLY A 107 -19.82 -17.66 -10.45
N GLU A 108 -19.62 -18.07 -9.20
CA GLU A 108 -18.35 -17.83 -8.50
C GLU A 108 -17.21 -18.68 -9.07
N VAL A 109 -17.48 -19.93 -9.44
CA VAL A 109 -16.50 -20.79 -10.14
C VAL A 109 -16.07 -20.13 -11.44
N LEU A 110 -17.03 -19.63 -12.24
CA LEU A 110 -16.76 -18.90 -13.48
C LEU A 110 -15.87 -17.66 -13.21
N CYS A 111 -16.23 -16.84 -12.22
CA CYS A 111 -15.45 -15.65 -11.85
C CYS A 111 -14.02 -16.01 -11.47
N ARG A 112 -13.81 -17.04 -10.66
CA ARG A 112 -12.46 -17.47 -10.23
C ARG A 112 -11.63 -17.95 -11.42
N THR A 113 -12.21 -18.79 -12.28
CA THR A 113 -11.55 -19.29 -13.47
C THR A 113 -11.10 -18.14 -14.37
N VAL A 114 -12.02 -17.23 -14.69
CA VAL A 114 -11.74 -16.06 -15.54
C VAL A 114 -10.72 -15.13 -14.91
N CYS A 115 -10.80 -14.91 -13.60
CA CYS A 115 -9.81 -14.09 -12.87
C CYS A 115 -8.40 -14.70 -12.93
N ASN A 116 -8.26 -16.01 -12.76
CA ASN A 116 -6.97 -16.68 -12.83
C ASN A 116 -6.36 -16.58 -14.24
N GLU A 117 -7.15 -16.82 -15.26
CA GLU A 117 -6.73 -16.68 -16.66
C GLU A 117 -6.37 -15.22 -17.01
N TYR A 118 -7.16 -14.26 -16.54
CA TYR A 118 -6.90 -12.84 -16.75
C TYR A 118 -5.59 -12.41 -16.07
N GLN A 119 -5.35 -12.87 -14.85
CA GLN A 119 -4.10 -12.60 -14.14
C GLN A 119 -2.89 -13.15 -14.89
N GLU A 120 -3.01 -14.38 -15.42
CA GLU A 120 -1.94 -15.01 -16.20
C GLU A 120 -1.72 -14.26 -17.52
N TRP A 121 -2.79 -13.87 -18.22
CA TRP A 121 -2.71 -13.06 -19.42
C TRP A 121 -2.03 -11.71 -19.19
N LEU A 122 -2.37 -11.02 -18.09
CA LEU A 122 -1.73 -9.76 -17.70
C LEU A 122 -0.23 -9.94 -17.42
N ARG A 123 0.12 -11.05 -16.76
CA ARG A 123 1.50 -11.37 -16.39
C ARG A 123 2.34 -11.78 -17.59
N VAL A 124 1.88 -12.75 -18.35
CA VAL A 124 2.68 -13.40 -19.40
C VAL A 124 2.56 -12.65 -20.73
N ARG A 125 1.32 -12.37 -21.20
CA ARG A 125 1.12 -11.76 -22.51
C ARG A 125 1.31 -10.25 -22.51
N ARG A 126 0.98 -9.57 -21.38
CA ARG A 126 1.11 -8.13 -21.28
C ARG A 126 2.39 -7.69 -20.54
N GLY A 127 3.10 -8.58 -19.87
CA GLY A 127 4.33 -8.28 -19.15
C GLY A 127 4.19 -7.18 -18.11
N LEU A 128 3.02 -7.05 -17.47
CA LEU A 128 2.74 -5.94 -16.56
C LEU A 128 3.42 -6.15 -15.20
N ALA A 129 3.81 -5.05 -14.59
CA ALA A 129 4.33 -5.07 -13.22
C ALA A 129 3.22 -5.47 -12.22
N LYS A 130 3.63 -6.19 -11.15
CA LYS A 130 2.72 -6.72 -10.12
C LYS A 130 1.69 -5.69 -9.63
N ALA A 131 2.11 -4.46 -9.31
CA ALA A 131 1.19 -3.42 -8.82
C ALA A 131 0.10 -3.04 -9.84
N SER A 132 0.43 -3.05 -11.14
CA SER A 132 -0.55 -2.83 -12.21
C SER A 132 -1.52 -4.00 -12.33
N ILE A 133 -0.99 -5.24 -12.24
CA ILE A 133 -1.81 -6.45 -12.22
C ILE A 133 -2.76 -6.42 -11.02
N ASP A 134 -2.28 -6.15 -9.82
CA ASP A 134 -3.08 -6.11 -8.60
C ASP A 134 -4.25 -5.10 -8.73
N ALA A 135 -4.00 -3.93 -9.34
CA ALA A 135 -5.04 -2.91 -9.55
C ALA A 135 -6.08 -3.34 -10.60
N LEU A 136 -5.65 -3.96 -11.70
CA LEU A 136 -6.54 -4.50 -12.75
C LEU A 136 -7.37 -5.66 -12.21
N MET A 137 -6.75 -6.56 -11.47
CA MET A 137 -7.39 -7.72 -10.86
C MET A 137 -8.40 -7.32 -9.80
N TRP A 138 -8.11 -6.27 -9.02
CA TRP A 138 -9.03 -5.78 -8.01
C TRP A 138 -10.35 -5.33 -8.64
N GLU A 139 -10.30 -4.47 -9.67
CA GLU A 139 -11.49 -3.98 -10.36
C GLU A 139 -12.19 -5.11 -11.14
N GLY A 140 -11.41 -5.95 -11.81
CA GLY A 140 -11.94 -7.09 -12.57
C GLY A 140 -12.73 -8.06 -11.69
N ARG A 141 -12.22 -8.42 -10.54
CA ARG A 141 -12.93 -9.30 -9.58
C ARG A 141 -14.22 -8.66 -9.09
N HIS A 142 -14.19 -7.38 -8.71
CA HIS A 142 -15.39 -6.70 -8.23
C HIS A 142 -16.47 -6.62 -9.30
N PHE A 143 -16.10 -6.29 -10.54
CA PHE A 143 -17.04 -6.26 -11.65
C PHE A 143 -17.64 -7.65 -11.95
N LEU A 144 -16.82 -8.68 -12.09
CA LEU A 144 -17.26 -10.02 -12.43
C LEU A 144 -18.15 -10.62 -11.33
N SER A 145 -17.78 -10.45 -10.05
CA SER A 145 -18.61 -10.88 -8.92
C SER A 145 -19.95 -10.15 -8.92
N TRP A 146 -19.93 -8.83 -9.01
CA TRP A 146 -21.15 -8.04 -9.07
C TRP A 146 -22.07 -8.46 -10.24
N TYR A 147 -21.51 -8.69 -11.43
CA TYR A 147 -22.28 -9.09 -12.58
C TYR A 147 -22.95 -10.46 -12.37
N THR A 148 -22.18 -11.46 -11.91
CA THR A 148 -22.72 -12.81 -11.69
C THR A 148 -23.71 -12.87 -10.52
N GLU A 149 -23.52 -12.09 -9.46
CA GLU A 149 -24.47 -12.00 -8.35
C GLU A 149 -25.79 -11.36 -8.78
N ARG A 150 -25.73 -10.30 -9.60
CA ARG A 150 -26.91 -9.59 -10.08
C ARG A 150 -27.71 -10.38 -11.12
N THR A 151 -27.03 -11.06 -12.04
CA THR A 151 -27.66 -11.70 -13.20
C THR A 151 -27.82 -13.20 -13.05
N HIS A 152 -27.22 -13.80 -12.02
CA HIS A 152 -27.10 -15.25 -11.84
C HIS A 152 -26.47 -15.96 -13.06
N ALA A 153 -25.66 -15.21 -13.83
CA ALA A 153 -25.08 -15.70 -15.07
C ALA A 153 -24.01 -16.78 -14.83
N THR A 154 -24.02 -17.79 -15.69
CA THR A 154 -23.01 -18.84 -15.78
C THR A 154 -22.10 -18.67 -16.99
N SER A 155 -22.26 -17.57 -17.74
CA SER A 155 -21.47 -17.17 -18.90
C SER A 155 -21.46 -15.66 -19.03
N PHE A 156 -20.43 -15.11 -19.70
CA PHE A 156 -20.34 -13.67 -20.01
C PHE A 156 -20.81 -13.33 -21.43
N MET A 157 -21.37 -14.30 -22.17
CA MET A 157 -21.84 -14.07 -23.54
C MET A 157 -22.96 -13.02 -23.62
N GLY A 158 -23.79 -12.91 -22.58
CA GLY A 158 -24.86 -11.92 -22.48
C GLY A 158 -24.44 -10.56 -21.91
N LEU A 159 -23.14 -10.37 -21.60
CA LEU A 159 -22.64 -9.12 -21.08
C LEU A 159 -22.77 -8.00 -22.11
N SER A 160 -23.34 -6.87 -21.70
CA SER A 160 -23.64 -5.72 -22.53
C SER A 160 -23.04 -4.42 -21.98
N ILE A 161 -23.04 -3.35 -22.77
CA ILE A 161 -22.60 -2.02 -22.32
C ILE A 161 -23.50 -1.50 -21.20
N ARG A 162 -24.79 -1.84 -21.18
CA ARG A 162 -25.74 -1.45 -20.14
C ARG A 162 -25.33 -1.99 -18.76
N ASP A 163 -24.72 -3.18 -18.70
CA ASP A 163 -24.22 -3.75 -17.45
C ASP A 163 -23.01 -3.00 -16.96
N ILE A 164 -22.14 -2.54 -17.87
CA ILE A 164 -20.98 -1.73 -17.54
C ILE A 164 -21.41 -0.37 -17.01
N ASP A 165 -22.39 0.28 -17.65
CA ASP A 165 -22.94 1.56 -17.21
C ASP A 165 -23.61 1.43 -15.83
N ALA A 166 -24.41 0.38 -15.60
CA ALA A 166 -25.00 0.09 -14.29
C ALA A 166 -23.92 -0.14 -13.19
N TYR A 167 -22.81 -0.76 -13.54
CA TYR A 167 -21.69 -0.89 -12.60
C TYR A 167 -21.04 0.46 -12.30
N PHE A 168 -20.89 1.35 -13.30
CA PHE A 168 -20.41 2.71 -13.08
C PHE A 168 -21.31 3.51 -12.15
N GLU A 169 -22.63 3.38 -12.26
CA GLU A 169 -23.59 4.04 -11.37
C GLU A 169 -23.37 3.66 -9.91
N ILE A 170 -23.06 2.40 -9.64
CA ILE A 170 -22.76 1.92 -8.28
C ILE A 170 -21.36 2.36 -7.82
N ARG A 171 -20.40 2.42 -8.75
CA ARG A 171 -19.00 2.75 -8.41
C ARG A 171 -18.73 4.25 -8.32
N ALA A 172 -19.49 5.08 -9.03
CA ALA A 172 -19.28 6.53 -9.12
C ALA A 172 -19.46 7.29 -7.80
N PRO A 173 -20.44 6.96 -6.93
CA PRO A 173 -20.61 7.68 -5.68
C PRO A 173 -19.35 7.69 -4.83
N GLY A 174 -18.87 8.89 -4.50
CA GLY A 174 -17.66 9.08 -3.67
C GLY A 174 -16.32 8.98 -4.42
N LEU A 175 -16.30 8.65 -5.71
CA LEU A 175 -15.08 8.65 -6.52
C LEU A 175 -14.84 10.00 -7.20
N ARG A 176 -13.57 10.44 -7.19
CA ARG A 176 -13.14 11.60 -7.99
C ARG A 176 -13.04 11.22 -9.47
N ARG A 177 -13.22 12.20 -10.38
CA ARG A 177 -13.11 12.00 -11.85
C ARG A 177 -11.89 11.18 -12.27
N ARG A 178 -10.73 11.44 -11.69
CA ARG A 178 -9.50 10.66 -11.95
C ARG A 178 -9.67 9.18 -11.60
N SER A 179 -10.28 8.87 -10.45
CA SER A 179 -10.51 7.49 -10.04
C SER A 179 -11.51 6.78 -10.94
N LEU A 180 -12.55 7.48 -11.40
CA LEU A 180 -13.50 6.95 -12.37
C LEU A 180 -12.84 6.66 -13.72
N LYS A 181 -11.94 7.53 -14.18
CA LYS A 181 -11.14 7.25 -15.38
C LYS A 181 -10.29 5.99 -15.21
N ASP A 182 -9.66 5.82 -14.04
CA ASP A 182 -8.87 4.64 -13.74
C ASP A 182 -9.74 3.36 -13.73
N VAL A 183 -11.00 3.43 -13.24
CA VAL A 183 -12.00 2.34 -13.34
C VAL A 183 -12.30 2.02 -14.81
N ALA A 184 -12.58 3.03 -15.64
CA ALA A 184 -12.85 2.84 -17.07
C ALA A 184 -11.69 2.12 -17.79
N GLU A 185 -10.45 2.56 -17.55
CA GLU A 185 -9.26 1.94 -18.15
C GLU A 185 -9.08 0.47 -17.71
N ARG A 186 -9.37 0.17 -16.44
CA ARG A 186 -9.31 -1.19 -15.91
C ARG A 186 -10.37 -2.09 -16.51
N LEU A 187 -11.60 -1.60 -16.63
CA LEU A 187 -12.69 -2.33 -17.28
C LEU A 187 -12.42 -2.55 -18.77
N ARG A 188 -11.90 -1.56 -19.50
CA ARG A 188 -11.46 -1.73 -20.91
C ARG A 188 -10.43 -2.86 -21.04
N SER A 189 -9.49 -2.98 -20.12
CA SER A 189 -8.52 -4.07 -20.13
C SER A 189 -9.19 -5.43 -19.95
N LEU A 190 -10.14 -5.53 -19.02
CA LEU A 190 -10.91 -6.76 -18.80
C LEU A 190 -11.76 -7.12 -20.01
N MET A 191 -12.49 -6.16 -20.59
CA MET A 191 -13.37 -6.41 -21.77
C MET A 191 -12.57 -6.90 -22.98
N ARG A 192 -11.40 -6.29 -23.25
CA ARG A 192 -10.50 -6.80 -24.30
C ARG A 192 -10.06 -8.23 -24.05
N PHE A 193 -9.79 -8.60 -22.81
CA PHE A 193 -9.44 -9.97 -22.46
C PHE A 193 -10.61 -10.91 -22.68
N LEU A 194 -11.82 -10.58 -22.19
CA LEU A 194 -13.02 -11.40 -22.34
C LEU A 194 -13.35 -11.64 -23.83
N HIS A 195 -13.29 -10.59 -24.64
CA HIS A 195 -13.54 -10.70 -26.08
C HIS A 195 -12.48 -11.57 -26.78
N ARG A 196 -11.19 -11.33 -26.50
CA ARG A 196 -10.09 -12.12 -27.09
C ARG A 196 -10.13 -13.61 -26.73
N THR A 197 -10.75 -13.96 -25.62
CA THR A 197 -10.91 -15.34 -25.16
C THR A 197 -12.28 -15.93 -25.55
N GLY A 198 -13.06 -15.24 -26.41
CA GLY A 198 -14.36 -15.70 -26.86
C GLY A 198 -15.44 -15.76 -25.79
N ARG A 199 -15.28 -15.00 -24.72
CA ARG A 199 -16.23 -14.97 -23.57
C ARG A 199 -17.30 -13.90 -23.70
N THR A 200 -17.13 -12.95 -24.63
CA THR A 200 -18.16 -11.97 -25.04
C THR A 200 -18.32 -11.98 -26.55
N ALA A 201 -19.53 -11.79 -27.04
CA ALA A 201 -19.84 -11.78 -28.44
C ALA A 201 -19.19 -10.60 -29.20
N VAL A 202 -19.10 -9.44 -28.53
CA VAL A 202 -18.54 -8.20 -29.09
C VAL A 202 -17.47 -7.61 -28.19
N ASP A 203 -16.55 -6.84 -28.77
CA ASP A 203 -15.58 -6.05 -27.99
C ASP A 203 -16.29 -4.82 -27.40
N LEU A 204 -16.57 -4.88 -26.10
CA LEU A 204 -17.20 -3.78 -25.36
C LEU A 204 -16.20 -2.69 -24.95
N ALA A 205 -14.89 -2.94 -25.04
CA ALA A 205 -13.88 -2.01 -24.56
C ALA A 205 -13.92 -0.62 -25.24
N PRO A 206 -14.14 -0.49 -26.56
CA PRO A 206 -14.26 0.83 -27.21
C PRO A 206 -15.48 1.63 -26.77
N GLN A 207 -16.56 0.95 -26.34
CA GLN A 207 -17.82 1.59 -25.94
C GLN A 207 -17.77 2.17 -24.52
N ILE A 208 -16.79 1.77 -23.70
CA ILE A 208 -16.65 2.29 -22.33
C ILE A 208 -16.17 3.74 -22.39
N ILE A 209 -17.02 4.66 -21.95
CA ILE A 209 -16.71 6.09 -21.87
C ILE A 209 -16.24 6.40 -20.46
N GLY A 210 -15.04 6.94 -20.35
CA GLY A 210 -14.52 7.46 -19.07
C GLY A 210 -14.54 8.98 -19.03
N PRO A 211 -14.57 9.60 -17.84
CA PRO A 211 -14.60 11.05 -17.74
C PRO A 211 -13.35 11.70 -18.36
N MET A 212 -13.55 12.80 -19.06
CA MET A 212 -12.44 13.65 -19.51
C MET A 212 -11.75 14.28 -18.30
N LEU A 213 -10.42 14.27 -18.34
CA LEU A 213 -9.59 14.96 -17.35
C LEU A 213 -9.00 16.19 -18.02
N TYR A 214 -9.24 17.33 -17.43
CA TYR A 214 -8.65 18.58 -17.92
C TYR A 214 -7.26 18.78 -17.32
N ALA A 215 -6.33 19.29 -18.12
CA ALA A 215 -4.92 19.42 -17.75
C ALA A 215 -4.68 20.23 -16.47
N TYR A 216 -5.64 21.04 -16.04
CA TYR A 216 -5.50 21.94 -14.90
C TYR A 216 -6.54 21.74 -13.80
N GLU A 217 -7.27 20.62 -13.80
CA GLU A 217 -8.34 20.33 -12.86
C GLU A 217 -7.84 20.11 -11.40
N ALA A 218 -6.61 19.65 -11.23
CA ALA A 218 -6.05 19.41 -9.90
C ALA A 218 -4.69 20.10 -9.76
N ILE A 219 -4.58 21.00 -8.78
CA ILE A 219 -3.30 21.54 -8.34
C ILE A 219 -2.65 20.51 -7.42
N PRO A 220 -1.39 20.10 -7.67
CA PRO A 220 -0.69 19.19 -6.78
C PRO A 220 -0.55 19.82 -5.37
N SER A 221 -0.87 19.08 -4.32
CA SER A 221 -0.58 19.54 -2.96
C SER A 221 0.92 19.47 -2.69
N ALA A 222 1.51 20.56 -2.27
CA ALA A 222 2.88 20.64 -1.81
C ALA A 222 2.91 21.14 -0.36
N LEU A 223 3.89 20.66 0.40
CA LEU A 223 4.18 21.19 1.73
C LEU A 223 4.97 22.49 1.58
N SER A 224 4.73 23.46 2.46
CA SER A 224 5.59 24.64 2.56
C SER A 224 6.94 24.28 3.20
N SER A 225 7.94 25.16 3.03
CA SER A 225 9.25 25.01 3.68
C SER A 225 9.13 24.94 5.19
N ASP A 226 8.25 25.75 5.79
CA ASP A 226 8.02 25.79 7.23
C ASP A 226 7.37 24.48 7.73
N GLN A 227 6.42 23.93 6.98
CA GLN A 227 5.80 22.64 7.28
C GLN A 227 6.83 21.50 7.25
N ILE A 228 7.72 21.50 6.25
CA ILE A 228 8.81 20.50 6.15
C ILE A 228 9.78 20.69 7.34
N SER A 229 10.17 21.91 7.64
CA SER A 229 11.07 22.23 8.74
C SER A 229 10.48 21.80 10.09
N ALA A 230 9.19 22.05 10.33
CA ALA A 230 8.47 21.66 11.54
C ALA A 230 8.47 20.14 11.74
N VAL A 231 8.11 19.36 10.71
CA VAL A 231 8.09 17.90 10.83
C VAL A 231 9.49 17.30 10.97
N LEU A 232 10.49 17.86 10.30
CA LEU A 232 11.90 17.43 10.46
C LEU A 232 12.42 17.72 11.86
N LYS A 233 12.09 18.90 12.43
CA LYS A 233 12.45 19.26 13.80
C LYS A 233 11.82 18.30 14.79
N ALA A 234 10.51 18.11 14.75
CA ALA A 234 9.79 17.21 15.64
C ALA A 234 10.31 15.76 15.57
N THR A 235 10.63 15.26 14.38
CA THR A 235 11.16 13.89 14.24
C THR A 235 12.63 13.77 14.67
N ARG A 236 13.42 14.83 14.61
CA ARG A 236 14.81 14.85 15.09
C ARG A 236 14.90 14.71 16.61
N GLU A 237 13.88 15.16 17.31
CA GLU A 237 13.80 15.09 18.78
C GLU A 237 13.44 13.67 19.25
N ASP A 238 12.75 12.87 18.43
CA ASP A 238 12.41 11.47 18.74
C ASP A 238 13.61 10.54 18.53
N ARG A 239 14.29 10.19 19.62
CA ARG A 239 15.45 9.30 19.63
C ARG A 239 15.11 7.80 19.68
N SER A 240 13.83 7.46 19.69
CA SER A 240 13.41 6.07 19.61
C SER A 240 13.87 5.41 18.29
N PRO A 241 14.01 4.08 18.24
CA PRO A 241 14.31 3.37 16.99
C PRO A 241 13.38 3.71 15.83
N MET A 242 12.10 3.97 16.15
CA MET A 242 11.09 4.40 15.18
C MET A 242 11.31 5.85 14.75
N GLY A 243 11.65 6.74 15.68
CA GLY A 243 11.97 8.13 15.41
C GLY A 243 13.18 8.29 14.49
N LEU A 244 14.26 7.57 14.78
CA LEU A 244 15.48 7.55 13.95
C LEU A 244 15.18 7.08 12.52
N ARG A 245 14.36 6.02 12.36
CA ARG A 245 13.91 5.52 11.05
C ARG A 245 13.12 6.58 10.30
N ASP A 246 12.10 7.11 10.93
CA ASP A 246 11.14 8.02 10.31
C ASP A 246 11.81 9.34 9.94
N HIS A 247 12.76 9.83 10.76
CA HIS A 247 13.56 11.01 10.47
C HIS A 247 14.45 10.81 9.22
N ALA A 248 15.12 9.67 9.10
CA ALA A 248 15.92 9.35 7.91
C ALA A 248 15.04 9.27 6.65
N ILE A 249 13.85 8.67 6.74
CA ILE A 249 12.87 8.63 5.63
C ILE A 249 12.44 10.04 5.21
N LEU A 250 12.11 10.90 6.17
CA LEU A 250 11.67 12.27 5.92
C LEU A 250 12.77 13.12 5.27
N LEU A 251 14.02 12.94 5.69
CA LEU A 251 15.17 13.61 5.06
C LEU A 251 15.38 13.14 3.62
N LEU A 252 15.26 11.85 3.32
CA LEU A 252 15.34 11.36 1.94
C LEU A 252 14.21 11.94 1.06
N LEU A 253 12.99 12.03 1.60
CA LEU A 253 11.86 12.63 0.90
C LEU A 253 12.05 14.12 0.64
N SER A 254 12.49 14.88 1.64
CA SER A 254 12.63 16.34 1.54
C SER A 254 13.84 16.76 0.71
N THR A 255 14.97 16.05 0.84
CA THR A 255 16.23 16.40 0.18
C THR A 255 16.23 15.99 -1.30
N TYR A 256 15.82 14.76 -1.61
CA TYR A 256 15.91 14.22 -2.97
C TYR A 256 14.55 14.10 -3.68
N GLY A 257 13.44 14.25 -2.97
CA GLY A 257 12.12 14.03 -3.54
C GLY A 257 11.87 12.58 -3.97
N MET A 258 12.49 11.59 -3.32
CA MET A 258 12.38 10.17 -3.65
C MET A 258 10.92 9.69 -3.62
N ARG A 259 10.60 8.72 -4.47
CA ARG A 259 9.30 8.03 -4.38
C ARG A 259 9.28 7.05 -3.20
N ALA A 260 8.09 6.87 -2.61
CA ALA A 260 7.91 5.90 -1.52
C ALA A 260 8.52 4.52 -1.83
N GLY A 261 8.28 4.01 -3.02
CA GLY A 261 8.82 2.72 -3.43
C GLY A 261 10.33 2.70 -3.69
N GLU A 262 10.98 3.83 -3.92
CA GLU A 262 12.44 3.95 -4.01
C GLU A 262 13.04 3.87 -2.60
N ILE A 263 12.42 4.53 -1.63
CA ILE A 263 12.84 4.48 -0.22
C ILE A 263 12.67 3.07 0.36
N THR A 264 11.52 2.44 0.14
CA THR A 264 11.27 1.10 0.71
C THR A 264 12.16 0.01 0.14
N ARG A 265 12.69 0.20 -1.08
CA ARG A 265 13.62 -0.73 -1.74
C ARG A 265 15.09 -0.32 -1.66
N LEU A 266 15.39 0.80 -0.98
CA LEU A 266 16.78 1.22 -0.78
C LEU A 266 17.52 0.17 0.03
N ARG A 267 18.66 -0.30 -0.47
CA ARG A 267 19.49 -1.31 0.16
C ARG A 267 20.72 -0.70 0.82
N ILE A 268 21.32 -1.44 1.74
CA ILE A 268 22.53 -1.00 2.45
C ILE A 268 23.67 -0.75 1.44
N GLU A 269 23.81 -1.60 0.42
CA GLU A 269 24.82 -1.50 -0.64
C GLU A 269 24.55 -0.37 -1.66
N ASP A 270 23.40 0.28 -1.60
CA ASP A 270 23.12 1.47 -2.40
C ASP A 270 23.70 2.76 -1.79
N ILE A 271 24.27 2.68 -0.58
CA ILE A 271 24.92 3.79 0.13
C ILE A 271 26.43 3.58 0.10
N ASP A 272 27.13 4.37 -0.71
CA ASP A 272 28.59 4.39 -0.69
C ASP A 272 29.08 5.49 0.26
N TRP A 273 29.53 5.08 1.44
CA TRP A 273 29.99 5.96 2.48
C TRP A 273 31.36 6.60 2.18
N ARG A 274 32.18 5.95 1.34
CA ARG A 274 33.51 6.45 0.97
C ARG A 274 33.43 7.45 -0.14
N ALA A 275 32.64 7.14 -1.18
CA ALA A 275 32.41 8.03 -2.30
C ALA A 275 31.35 9.11 -1.99
N GLU A 276 30.75 9.07 -0.81
CA GLU A 276 29.64 9.95 -0.40
C GLU A 276 28.53 10.02 -1.43
N THR A 277 28.10 8.85 -1.92
CA THR A 277 27.07 8.74 -2.95
C THR A 277 25.93 7.82 -2.55
N LEU A 278 24.75 8.11 -3.10
CA LEU A 278 23.51 7.37 -2.92
C LEU A 278 23.00 6.92 -4.29
N ARG A 279 22.87 5.62 -4.48
CA ARG A 279 22.34 5.00 -5.70
C ARG A 279 20.83 4.83 -5.58
N ILE A 280 20.07 5.43 -6.48
CA ILE A 280 18.61 5.34 -6.51
C ILE A 280 18.15 4.56 -7.73
N ARG A 281 17.40 3.49 -7.52
CA ARG A 281 16.76 2.70 -8.59
C ARG A 281 15.34 3.19 -8.81
N HIS A 282 15.11 3.87 -9.93
CA HIS A 282 13.79 4.41 -10.26
C HIS A 282 12.84 3.29 -10.69
N SER A 283 11.85 3.01 -9.82
CA SER A 283 10.95 1.87 -9.98
C SER A 283 10.07 1.87 -11.21
N LYS A 284 9.79 3.04 -11.79
CA LYS A 284 8.95 3.17 -13.00
C LYS A 284 9.73 3.16 -14.30
N THR A 285 11.01 3.50 -14.26
CA THR A 285 11.86 3.63 -15.46
C THR A 285 12.92 2.54 -15.53
N GLY A 286 13.26 1.89 -14.40
CA GLY A 286 14.38 0.98 -14.29
C GLY A 286 15.74 1.68 -14.29
N THR A 287 15.79 2.99 -14.48
CA THR A 287 17.03 3.78 -14.53
C THR A 287 17.67 3.89 -13.15
N LEU A 288 18.99 4.05 -13.14
CA LEU A 288 19.78 4.30 -11.94
C LEU A 288 20.21 5.77 -11.94
N SER A 289 20.04 6.44 -10.80
CA SER A 289 20.63 7.75 -10.54
C SER A 289 21.64 7.63 -9.40
N LEU A 290 22.78 8.27 -9.57
CA LEU A 290 23.79 8.43 -8.53
C LEU A 290 23.70 9.86 -8.03
N LEU A 291 23.40 10.03 -6.74
CA LEU A 291 23.24 11.34 -6.11
C LEU A 291 24.29 11.52 -5.02
N PRO A 292 24.74 12.75 -4.72
CA PRO A 292 25.61 13.00 -3.58
C PRO A 292 24.87 12.68 -2.27
N LEU A 293 25.55 12.01 -1.35
CA LEU A 293 25.05 11.73 0.00
C LEU A 293 25.21 12.97 0.86
N MET A 294 24.17 13.80 0.90
CA MET A 294 24.18 15.03 1.70
C MET A 294 24.42 14.73 3.18
N THR A 295 25.29 15.49 3.84
CA THR A 295 25.70 15.26 5.25
C THR A 295 24.52 15.06 6.23
N PRO A 296 23.42 15.84 6.19
CA PRO A 296 22.30 15.61 7.09
C PRO A 296 21.62 14.25 6.86
N VAL A 297 21.51 13.82 5.59
CA VAL A 297 20.93 12.52 5.22
C VAL A 297 21.83 11.38 5.65
N GLY A 298 23.14 11.49 5.37
CA GLY A 298 24.14 10.50 5.78
C GLY A 298 24.16 10.29 7.30
N LYS A 299 24.16 11.37 8.07
CA LYS A 299 24.11 11.32 9.54
C LYS A 299 22.82 10.63 10.03
N ALA A 300 21.66 10.96 9.47
CA ALA A 300 20.40 10.35 9.87
C ALA A 300 20.33 8.85 9.52
N LEU A 301 20.79 8.47 8.33
CA LEU A 301 20.91 7.06 7.93
C LEU A 301 21.84 6.30 8.88
N LEU A 302 23.02 6.86 9.19
CA LEU A 302 23.98 6.24 10.09
C LEU A 302 23.41 6.06 11.51
N ASN A 303 22.74 7.07 12.04
CA ASN A 303 22.09 7.02 13.35
C ASN A 303 21.01 5.93 13.38
N TYR A 304 20.19 5.83 12.33
CA TYR A 304 19.20 4.76 12.24
C TYR A 304 19.86 3.38 12.11
N LEU A 305 20.84 3.22 11.24
CA LEU A 305 21.51 1.92 11.03
C LEU A 305 22.20 1.42 12.30
N ARG A 306 22.83 2.32 13.09
CA ARG A 306 23.53 1.95 14.32
C ARG A 306 22.61 1.79 15.52
N GLY A 307 21.65 2.71 15.70
CA GLY A 307 20.85 2.82 16.92
C GLY A 307 19.38 2.41 16.79
N GLY A 308 18.84 2.35 15.58
CA GLY A 308 17.40 2.13 15.39
C GLY A 308 17.04 0.90 14.58
N ARG A 309 17.90 0.44 13.66
CA ARG A 309 17.56 -0.64 12.76
C ARG A 309 17.56 -2.00 13.48
N PRO A 310 16.44 -2.76 13.44
CA PRO A 310 16.42 -4.10 14.00
C PRO A 310 17.46 -5.01 13.33
N LYS A 311 18.05 -5.93 14.10
CA LYS A 311 18.93 -6.97 13.54
C LYS A 311 18.11 -7.91 12.65
N THR A 312 18.47 -8.04 11.38
CA THR A 312 17.76 -8.87 10.38
C THR A 312 18.70 -9.15 9.21
N ASP A 313 18.46 -10.22 8.47
CA ASP A 313 19.22 -10.59 7.27
C ASP A 313 18.77 -9.82 6.02
N ALA A 314 17.66 -9.06 6.13
CA ALA A 314 17.18 -8.22 5.06
C ALA A 314 18.21 -7.15 4.68
N ARG A 315 18.44 -6.98 3.38
CA ARG A 315 19.41 -6.01 2.85
C ARG A 315 18.82 -4.61 2.71
N GLU A 316 17.49 -4.47 2.78
CA GLU A 316 16.81 -3.19 2.74
C GLU A 316 17.17 -2.34 3.97
N VAL A 317 17.36 -1.04 3.75
CA VAL A 317 17.70 -0.09 4.82
C VAL A 317 16.56 -0.01 5.84
N PHE A 318 15.32 0.18 5.36
CA PHE A 318 14.17 0.46 6.23
C PHE A 318 13.37 -0.79 6.55
N ILE A 319 13.33 -1.11 7.84
CA ILE A 319 12.72 -2.32 8.40
C ILE A 319 11.53 -1.95 9.30
N ARG A 320 10.54 -2.85 9.38
CA ARG A 320 9.44 -2.75 10.34
C ARG A 320 9.95 -2.86 11.77
N MET A 321 9.41 -2.03 12.68
CA MET A 321 9.84 -1.99 14.09
C MET A 321 9.22 -3.09 14.97
N ARG A 322 8.66 -4.13 14.38
CA ARG A 322 8.08 -5.29 15.08
C ARG A 322 8.30 -6.57 14.28
N ALA A 323 8.44 -7.64 15.00
CA ALA A 323 8.58 -8.96 14.39
C ALA A 323 7.34 -9.36 13.53
N PRO A 324 7.56 -10.15 12.48
CA PRO A 324 8.85 -10.45 11.91
C PRO A 324 9.47 -9.22 11.26
N TYR A 325 10.75 -8.97 11.52
CA TYR A 325 11.48 -7.78 11.05
C TYR A 325 11.72 -7.86 9.54
N ARG A 326 10.67 -7.54 8.77
CA ARG A 326 10.68 -7.53 7.31
C ARG A 326 10.92 -6.12 6.77
N PRO A 327 11.37 -5.99 5.51
CA PRO A 327 11.43 -4.71 4.84
C PRO A 327 10.13 -3.94 4.93
N LEU A 328 10.23 -2.63 5.06
CA LEU A 328 9.08 -1.74 5.07
C LEU A 328 8.49 -1.66 3.66
N SER A 329 7.24 -2.05 3.49
CA SER A 329 6.58 -2.08 2.18
C SER A 329 5.85 -0.79 1.81
N VAL A 330 5.39 -0.05 2.82
CA VAL A 330 4.62 1.19 2.69
C VAL A 330 5.11 2.17 3.76
N ILE A 331 5.22 3.45 3.42
CA ILE A 331 5.64 4.52 4.33
C ILE A 331 4.56 5.60 4.52
N TYR A 332 3.39 5.41 3.91
CA TYR A 332 2.34 6.44 3.95
C TYR A 332 1.84 6.73 5.37
N ASN A 333 1.55 5.68 6.14
CA ASN A 333 1.04 5.82 7.50
C ASN A 333 2.09 6.40 8.46
N GLU A 334 3.36 6.05 8.27
CA GLU A 334 4.48 6.61 9.03
C GLU A 334 4.57 8.11 8.81
N ILE A 335 4.56 8.54 7.55
CA ILE A 335 4.63 9.97 7.18
C ILE A 335 3.41 10.72 7.72
N ARG A 336 2.21 10.19 7.52
CA ARG A 336 0.97 10.81 7.99
C ARG A 336 1.01 11.03 9.52
N ARG A 337 1.39 10.01 10.27
CA ARG A 337 1.52 10.10 11.73
C ARG A 337 2.53 11.17 12.17
N ARG A 338 3.66 11.31 11.45
CA ARG A 338 4.68 12.32 11.76
C ARG A 338 4.21 13.74 11.42
N LEU A 339 3.46 13.91 10.33
CA LEU A 339 2.82 15.18 10.01
C LEU A 339 1.78 15.57 11.07
N GLU A 340 0.92 14.63 11.47
CA GLU A 340 -0.08 14.84 12.52
C GLU A 340 0.57 15.21 13.87
N ALA A 341 1.62 14.49 14.27
CA ALA A 341 2.37 14.76 15.51
C ALA A 341 3.07 16.14 15.51
N ALA A 342 3.48 16.62 14.35
CA ALA A 342 4.06 17.96 14.17
C ALA A 342 3.00 19.07 14.00
N GLY A 343 1.71 18.76 14.12
CA GLY A 343 0.62 19.71 13.91
C GLY A 343 0.47 20.18 12.45
N VAL A 344 1.10 19.51 11.50
CA VAL A 344 1.11 19.87 10.09
C VAL A 344 -0.11 19.27 9.38
N LYS A 345 -0.99 20.14 8.89
CA LYS A 345 -2.18 19.76 8.09
C LYS A 345 -1.98 20.22 6.64
N PRO A 346 -1.51 19.36 5.74
CA PRO A 346 -1.36 19.73 4.34
C PRO A 346 -2.72 19.96 3.66
N CYS A 347 -2.79 20.94 2.77
CA CYS A 347 -3.94 21.08 1.87
C CYS A 347 -3.90 19.94 0.83
N GLY A 348 -4.72 18.90 0.99
CA GLY A 348 -4.84 17.79 0.04
C GLY A 348 -4.12 16.51 0.48
N LYS A 349 -3.27 15.90 -0.36
CA LYS A 349 -2.63 14.61 -0.08
C LYS A 349 -1.55 14.72 0.99
N CYS A 350 -1.69 13.96 2.07
CA CYS A 350 -0.78 13.92 3.22
C CYS A 350 0.16 12.70 3.14
N GLY A 351 1.06 12.65 2.19
CA GLY A 351 1.93 11.49 2.03
C GLY A 351 3.26 11.82 1.35
N PRO A 352 4.07 10.80 1.01
CA PRO A 352 5.39 10.97 0.39
C PRO A 352 5.40 11.85 -0.84
N HIS A 353 4.32 11.85 -1.63
CA HIS A 353 4.20 12.68 -2.82
C HIS A 353 4.15 14.19 -2.52
N ALA A 354 3.61 14.60 -1.35
CA ALA A 354 3.60 16.02 -0.96
C ALA A 354 5.02 16.57 -0.78
N PHE A 355 5.92 15.78 -0.19
CA PHE A 355 7.36 16.13 -0.08
C PHE A 355 8.03 16.22 -1.44
N ARG A 356 7.74 15.27 -2.33
CA ARG A 356 8.29 15.28 -3.69
C ARG A 356 7.81 16.49 -4.49
N HIS A 357 6.54 16.87 -4.37
CA HIS A 357 5.99 18.08 -4.97
C HIS A 357 6.66 19.32 -4.40
N ALA A 358 6.82 19.40 -3.08
CA ALA A 358 7.52 20.50 -2.43
C ALA A 358 8.96 20.61 -2.92
N ARG A 359 9.70 19.49 -3.03
CA ARG A 359 11.08 19.51 -3.56
C ARG A 359 11.13 20.00 -5.01
N ALA A 360 10.21 19.55 -5.86
CA ALA A 360 10.13 20.03 -7.25
C ALA A 360 9.89 21.53 -7.32
N VAL A 361 8.98 22.06 -6.51
CA VAL A 361 8.69 23.51 -6.42
C VAL A 361 9.89 24.29 -5.91
N THR A 362 10.57 23.80 -4.86
CA THR A 362 11.78 24.43 -4.32
C THR A 362 12.89 24.53 -5.39
N LEU A 363 13.07 23.47 -6.19
CA LEU A 363 14.07 23.48 -7.27
C LEU A 363 13.67 24.44 -8.40
N LEU A 364 12.39 24.52 -8.75
CA LEU A 364 11.87 25.48 -9.73
C LEU A 364 12.08 26.93 -9.27
N ARG A 365 11.79 27.23 -8.00
CA ARG A 365 12.03 28.55 -7.39
C ARG A 365 13.52 28.93 -7.36
N ALA A 366 14.39 27.92 -7.23
CA ALA A 366 15.83 28.09 -7.34
C ALA A 366 16.32 28.16 -8.81
N SER A 367 15.42 28.33 -9.78
CA SER A 367 15.73 28.44 -11.21
C SER A 367 16.48 27.24 -11.80
N VAL A 368 16.36 26.06 -11.17
CA VAL A 368 16.97 24.84 -11.70
C VAL A 368 16.27 24.43 -13.00
N PRO A 369 17.00 24.15 -14.08
CA PRO A 369 16.40 23.76 -15.37
C PRO A 369 15.47 22.56 -15.23
N ARG A 370 14.30 22.59 -15.89
CA ARG A 370 13.27 21.53 -15.83
C ARG A 370 13.80 20.13 -16.15
N LYS A 371 14.76 20.04 -17.09
CA LYS A 371 15.42 18.78 -17.44
C LYS A 371 16.17 18.21 -16.24
N VAL A 372 16.95 19.02 -15.54
CA VAL A 372 17.70 18.61 -14.33
C VAL A 372 16.76 18.18 -13.22
N ILE A 373 15.64 18.91 -13.02
CA ILE A 373 14.59 18.50 -12.05
C ILE A 373 14.00 17.15 -12.46
N GLY A 374 13.71 16.96 -13.75
CA GLY A 374 13.21 15.70 -14.29
C GLY A 374 14.17 14.54 -14.04
N ASP A 375 15.45 14.75 -14.32
CA ASP A 375 16.52 13.75 -14.12
C ASP A 375 16.68 13.40 -12.64
N LEU A 376 16.76 14.39 -11.75
CA LEU A 376 16.84 14.20 -10.31
C LEU A 376 15.65 13.39 -9.75
N LEU A 377 14.46 13.74 -10.21
CA LEU A 377 13.23 13.08 -9.77
C LEU A 377 12.97 11.77 -10.54
N GLY A 378 13.74 11.40 -11.54
CA GLY A 378 13.53 10.22 -12.37
C GLY A 378 12.19 10.27 -13.12
N HIS A 379 11.90 11.38 -13.81
CA HIS A 379 10.74 11.51 -14.68
C HIS A 379 11.00 10.83 -16.03
N ARG A 380 9.96 10.21 -16.61
CA ARG A 380 10.06 9.63 -17.97
C ARG A 380 10.00 10.66 -19.09
N SER A 381 9.32 11.77 -18.84
CA SER A 381 9.15 12.84 -19.81
C SER A 381 9.23 14.20 -19.13
N ALA A 382 9.57 15.23 -19.90
CA ALA A 382 9.56 16.62 -19.45
C ALA A 382 8.16 17.09 -19.02
N GLU A 383 7.10 16.51 -19.59
CA GLU A 383 5.70 16.77 -19.28
C GLU A 383 5.35 16.41 -17.82
N ALA A 384 6.01 15.39 -17.24
CA ALA A 384 5.80 15.02 -15.84
C ALA A 384 6.21 16.13 -14.86
N THR A 385 6.98 17.13 -15.30
CA THR A 385 7.40 18.30 -14.52
C THR A 385 6.41 19.49 -14.67
N ILE A 386 5.59 19.51 -15.72
CA ILE A 386 4.61 20.59 -15.97
C ILE A 386 3.66 20.87 -14.80
N PRO A 387 3.12 19.85 -14.07
CA PRO A 387 2.24 20.11 -12.94
C PRO A 387 2.86 20.98 -11.84
N TYR A 388 4.19 21.01 -11.71
CA TYR A 388 4.87 21.82 -10.71
C TYR A 388 4.99 23.28 -11.10
N LEU A 389 4.99 23.59 -12.40
CA LEU A 389 4.97 24.96 -12.89
C LEU A 389 3.74 25.74 -12.40
N LYS A 390 2.62 25.06 -12.21
CA LYS A 390 1.40 25.68 -11.67
C LYS A 390 1.55 26.18 -10.24
N LEU A 391 2.34 25.47 -9.41
CA LEU A 391 2.61 25.90 -8.05
C LEU A 391 3.59 27.08 -8.01
N ALA A 392 4.45 27.20 -9.02
CA ALA A 392 5.34 28.35 -9.16
C ALA A 392 4.65 29.56 -9.81
N THR A 393 3.59 29.38 -10.62
CA THR A 393 2.83 30.49 -11.21
C THR A 393 1.98 31.25 -10.19
N GLU A 394 1.63 30.67 -9.06
CA GLU A 394 0.99 31.45 -7.98
C GLU A 394 1.95 32.49 -7.39
N ASP A 395 3.25 32.21 -7.36
CA ASP A 395 4.26 33.22 -6.99
C ASP A 395 4.35 34.35 -8.04
N LEU A 396 4.05 34.06 -9.33
CA LEU A 396 3.99 35.07 -10.39
C LEU A 396 2.77 35.98 -10.28
N ARG A 397 1.68 35.56 -9.64
CA ARG A 397 0.53 36.44 -9.38
C ARG A 397 0.86 37.56 -8.42
N ALA A 398 1.81 37.34 -7.49
CA ALA A 398 2.27 38.38 -6.56
C ALA A 398 3.08 39.48 -7.25
N ILE A 399 3.60 39.24 -8.47
CA ILE A 399 4.35 40.20 -9.29
C ILE A 399 3.62 40.50 -10.61
N ALA A 400 2.40 40.00 -10.78
CA ALA A 400 1.57 40.37 -11.91
C ALA A 400 1.19 41.86 -11.79
N LEU A 401 1.48 42.63 -12.85
CA LEU A 401 1.03 44.02 -12.97
C LEU A 401 -0.48 44.09 -12.78
N GLU A 402 -0.97 45.14 -12.11
CA GLU A 402 -2.40 45.43 -12.01
C GLU A 402 -3.00 45.52 -13.40
N ILE A 403 -4.20 44.97 -13.55
CA ILE A 403 -4.91 45.02 -14.84
C ILE A 403 -5.15 46.49 -15.16
N PRO A 404 -4.62 47.04 -16.29
CA PRO A 404 -4.87 48.41 -16.65
C PRO A 404 -6.37 48.63 -16.80
N GLY A 405 -6.97 49.55 -15.99
CA GLY A 405 -8.38 49.87 -16.06
C GLY A 405 -9.23 49.51 -14.85
N GLN A 406 -8.70 48.94 -13.79
CA GLN A 406 -9.37 48.90 -12.47
C GLN A 406 -8.88 50.04 -11.60
N GLU A 407 -9.33 51.26 -11.90
CA GLU A 407 -9.26 52.35 -10.91
C GLU A 407 -10.16 51.97 -9.74
N ALA A 408 -9.61 52.06 -8.55
CA ALA A 408 -10.31 51.85 -7.30
C ALA A 408 -11.62 52.70 -7.29
N ARG A 409 -12.75 52.05 -7.32
CA ARG A 409 -13.97 52.70 -6.90
C ARG A 409 -13.89 52.81 -5.38
N SER A 410 -13.53 54.04 -4.97
CA SER A 410 -13.64 54.53 -3.60
C SER A 410 -15.08 54.48 -3.08
#